data_1129abea04806fab91df69937dd35ca2
#
_entry.id   1129abea04806fab91df69937dd35ca2
#
_cell.length_a   1.000
_cell.length_b   1.000
_cell.length_c   1.000
_cell.angle_alpha   90.00
_cell.angle_beta   90.00
_cell.angle_gamma   90.00
#
_symmetry.space_group_name_H-M   'P 1'
#
loop_
_entity.id
_entity.type
_entity.pdbx_description
1 polymer ?
#
loop_
_entity_poly.entity_id
_entity_poly.type
_entity_poly.pdbx_seq_one_letter_code
_entity_poly.pdbx_strand_id
1 'polypeptide(L)'
;AGDYLLAINEPSVQNIQQVTSLLQKNGSKTVTLKIRRNNKDLQIKLNPIATKDGSYSLGIWLREDTEGIGTMTCVLENNTFAALGHGITDVDTGLLIELNNGGLYQATVNKIVSGKKGTPGELSGIVHLNNNNKIGSVLTNNHWGISGKVSDHAYQYQEEKGISLALKQEIKTGKASIRCQLGKEIRDYEIMIDEVQMNAKDNKDL
;
A
#
# COMPACT_ATOMS: atom_id res chain seq x y z
N ALA A 1 19.16 -1.71 -3.50
CA ALA A 1 17.74 -1.47 -3.17
C ALA A 1 16.89 -2.63 -3.68
N GLY A 2 15.72 -2.83 -3.09
CA GLY A 2 14.78 -3.87 -3.53
C GLY A 2 15.01 -5.28 -2.98
N ASP A 3 15.94 -5.47 -2.06
CA ASP A 3 16.13 -6.74 -1.38
C ASP A 3 15.20 -6.85 -0.16
N TYR A 4 14.59 -8.00 0.05
CA TYR A 4 13.87 -8.32 1.28
C TYR A 4 14.81 -9.03 2.24
N LEU A 5 14.99 -8.49 3.44
CA LEU A 5 15.77 -9.14 4.50
C LEU A 5 14.88 -10.17 5.20
N LEU A 6 15.25 -11.45 5.09
CA LEU A 6 14.46 -12.57 5.62
C LEU A 6 14.98 -13.07 6.96
N ALA A 7 16.30 -13.11 7.14
CA ALA A 7 16.94 -13.60 8.37
C ALA A 7 18.34 -13.02 8.57
N ILE A 8 18.78 -13.01 9.82
CA ILE A 8 20.17 -12.74 10.20
C ILE A 8 20.68 -13.96 10.95
N ASN A 9 21.72 -14.58 10.42
CA ASN A 9 22.16 -15.93 10.79
C ASN A 9 21.00 -16.94 10.61
N GLU A 10 20.49 -17.56 11.66
CA GLU A 10 19.37 -18.50 11.58
C GLU A 10 18.00 -17.85 11.87
N PRO A 11 17.85 -16.92 12.84
CA PRO A 11 16.57 -16.33 13.15
C PRO A 11 16.00 -15.50 11.99
N SER A 12 14.73 -15.74 11.67
CA SER A 12 13.96 -14.85 10.78
C SER A 12 13.75 -13.48 11.44
N VAL A 13 13.70 -12.44 10.63
CA VAL A 13 13.43 -11.05 11.08
C VAL A 13 12.14 -10.54 10.47
N GLN A 14 11.34 -9.84 11.29
CA GLN A 14 10.05 -9.27 10.90
C GLN A 14 10.00 -7.75 11.07
N ASN A 15 10.91 -7.18 11.85
CA ASN A 15 10.96 -5.74 12.12
C ASN A 15 12.39 -5.26 12.40
N ILE A 16 12.58 -3.94 12.35
CA ILE A 16 13.88 -3.29 12.56
C ILE A 16 14.41 -3.53 13.98
N GLN A 17 13.53 -3.61 14.98
CA GLN A 17 13.94 -3.86 16.37
C GLN A 17 14.61 -5.24 16.53
N GLN A 18 14.08 -6.26 15.87
CA GLN A 18 14.69 -7.59 15.86
C GLN A 18 16.07 -7.57 15.17
N VAL A 19 16.19 -6.85 14.04
CA VAL A 19 17.48 -6.67 13.36
C VAL A 19 18.50 -6.02 14.30
N THR A 20 18.15 -4.91 14.93
CA THR A 20 19.01 -4.18 15.86
C THR A 20 19.44 -5.06 17.03
N SER A 21 18.49 -5.78 17.64
CA SER A 21 18.77 -6.68 18.77
C SER A 21 19.71 -7.82 18.40
N LEU A 22 19.52 -8.42 17.21
CA LEU A 22 20.40 -9.48 16.72
C LEU A 22 21.81 -8.98 16.42
N LEU A 23 21.95 -7.79 15.83
CA LEU A 23 23.26 -7.18 15.58
C LEU A 23 23.98 -6.85 16.89
N GLN A 24 23.27 -6.29 17.86
CA GLN A 24 23.82 -5.96 19.17
C GLN A 24 24.32 -7.22 19.90
N LYS A 25 23.53 -8.29 19.88
CA LYS A 25 23.91 -9.60 20.45
C LYS A 25 25.12 -10.22 19.75
N ASN A 26 25.23 -10.03 18.44
CA ASN A 26 26.31 -10.62 17.63
C ASN A 26 27.64 -9.82 17.78
N GLY A 27 27.56 -8.53 18.06
CA GLY A 27 28.71 -7.64 18.13
C GLY A 27 29.39 -7.48 16.77
N SER A 28 30.72 -7.43 16.76
CA SER A 28 31.54 -7.29 15.54
C SER A 28 31.71 -8.58 14.74
N LYS A 29 31.14 -9.70 15.20
CA LYS A 29 31.30 -10.99 14.50
C LYS A 29 30.52 -10.97 13.15
N THR A 30 31.07 -11.65 12.15
CA THR A 30 30.42 -11.81 10.86
C THR A 30 29.00 -12.34 11.00
N VAL A 31 28.06 -11.71 10.33
CA VAL A 31 26.66 -12.17 10.20
C VAL A 31 26.40 -12.66 8.79
N THR A 32 25.54 -13.64 8.66
CA THR A 32 25.01 -14.11 7.38
C THR A 32 23.60 -13.58 7.24
N LEU A 33 23.36 -12.70 6.26
CA LEU A 33 22.06 -12.23 5.89
C LEU A 33 21.44 -13.19 4.89
N LYS A 34 20.23 -13.65 5.15
CA LYS A 34 19.38 -14.28 4.14
C LYS A 34 18.48 -13.20 3.55
N ILE A 35 18.63 -12.96 2.26
CA ILE A 35 17.85 -11.96 1.54
C ILE A 35 17.11 -12.61 0.38
N ARG A 36 16.00 -11.98 -0.06
CA ARG A 36 15.35 -12.28 -1.33
C ARG A 36 15.58 -11.14 -2.31
N ARG A 37 16.11 -11.48 -3.47
CA ARG A 37 16.35 -10.57 -4.60
C ARG A 37 15.83 -11.22 -5.87
N ASN A 38 14.93 -10.54 -6.59
CA ASN A 38 14.34 -11.06 -7.84
C ASN A 38 13.79 -12.50 -7.67
N ASN A 39 13.03 -12.74 -6.61
CA ASN A 39 12.44 -14.04 -6.23
C ASN A 39 13.47 -15.17 -5.98
N LYS A 40 14.72 -14.84 -5.74
CA LYS A 40 15.78 -15.79 -5.39
C LYS A 40 16.31 -15.51 -4.00
N ASP A 41 16.36 -16.52 -3.15
CA ASP A 41 16.97 -16.43 -1.84
C ASP A 41 18.50 -16.51 -1.98
N LEU A 42 19.19 -15.54 -1.38
CA LEU A 42 20.64 -15.40 -1.39
C LEU A 42 21.16 -15.27 0.04
N GLN A 43 22.40 -15.67 0.24
CA GLN A 43 23.12 -15.47 1.50
C GLN A 43 24.29 -14.51 1.29
N ILE A 44 24.39 -13.50 2.13
CA ILE A 44 25.44 -12.49 2.10
C ILE A 44 26.09 -12.42 3.48
N LYS A 45 27.41 -12.53 3.52
CA LYS A 45 28.18 -12.38 4.75
C LYS A 45 28.67 -10.93 4.89
N LEU A 46 28.40 -10.30 6.05
CA LEU A 46 28.81 -8.93 6.37
C LEU A 46 29.35 -8.88 7.78
N ASN A 47 30.24 -7.92 8.01
CA ASN A 47 30.76 -7.60 9.35
C ASN A 47 30.07 -6.34 9.86
N PRO A 48 29.31 -6.41 10.97
CA PRO A 48 28.76 -5.22 11.57
C PRO A 48 29.87 -4.25 12.02
N ILE A 49 29.61 -2.95 11.90
CA ILE A 49 30.52 -1.89 12.26
C ILE A 49 30.02 -1.26 13.57
N ALA A 50 30.90 -1.06 14.54
CA ALA A 50 30.57 -0.33 15.74
C ALA A 50 30.33 1.15 15.43
N THR A 51 29.21 1.68 15.89
CA THR A 51 28.82 3.08 15.76
C THR A 51 29.36 3.90 16.96
N LYS A 52 29.32 5.22 16.88
CA LYS A 52 29.85 6.12 17.92
C LYS A 52 29.14 5.98 19.27
N ASP A 53 27.88 5.54 19.26
CA ASP A 53 27.03 5.30 20.44
C ASP A 53 27.20 3.89 21.05
N GLY A 54 28.13 3.09 20.52
CA GLY A 54 28.41 1.74 21.00
C GLY A 54 27.48 0.67 20.48
N SER A 55 26.60 1.00 19.56
CA SER A 55 25.74 0.03 18.85
C SER A 55 26.46 -0.59 17.65
N TYR A 56 25.85 -1.60 17.02
CA TYR A 56 26.39 -2.25 15.83
C TYR A 56 25.43 -2.06 14.65
N SER A 57 25.97 -1.68 13.50
CA SER A 57 25.22 -1.42 12.26
C SER A 57 25.83 -2.14 11.06
N LEU A 58 24.99 -2.44 10.07
CA LEU A 58 25.43 -2.99 8.78
C LEU A 58 25.65 -1.90 7.72
N GLY A 59 25.33 -0.63 8.04
CA GLY A 59 25.41 0.46 7.07
C GLY A 59 24.40 0.34 5.91
N ILE A 60 23.29 -0.32 6.15
CA ILE A 60 22.21 -0.48 5.17
C ILE A 60 20.97 0.31 5.60
N TRP A 61 20.16 0.73 4.62
CA TRP A 61 18.85 1.30 4.85
C TRP A 61 17.82 0.18 4.86
N LEU A 62 17.01 0.12 5.91
CA LEU A 62 15.88 -0.80 6.04
C LEU A 62 14.60 -0.02 6.13
N ARG A 63 13.57 -0.51 5.42
CA ARG A 63 12.18 -0.09 5.60
C ARG A 63 11.42 -1.27 6.18
N GLU A 64 10.58 -0.99 7.15
CA GLU A 64 9.76 -2.00 7.83
C GLU A 64 8.37 -2.03 7.23
N ASP A 65 7.77 -0.85 7.10
CA ASP A 65 6.40 -0.67 6.64
C ASP A 65 6.33 0.29 5.46
N THR A 66 5.32 0.08 4.62
CA THR A 66 4.90 1.03 3.60
C THR A 66 3.47 1.44 3.91
N GLU A 67 3.30 2.72 4.17
CA GLU A 67 2.00 3.31 4.44
C GLU A 67 1.59 4.24 3.31
N GLY A 68 0.30 4.32 3.06
CA GLY A 68 -0.24 5.23 2.07
C GLY A 68 -1.73 5.46 2.29
N ILE A 69 -2.21 6.61 1.82
CA ILE A 69 -3.64 6.91 1.75
C ILE A 69 -4.10 6.64 0.34
N GLY A 70 -5.23 5.97 0.23
CA GLY A 70 -5.81 5.63 -1.05
C GLY A 70 -7.32 5.59 -1.01
N THR A 71 -7.91 5.40 -2.17
CA THR A 71 -9.36 5.31 -2.33
C THR A 71 -9.79 3.86 -2.40
N MET A 72 -10.76 3.47 -1.57
CA MET A 72 -11.46 2.22 -1.69
C MET A 72 -12.45 2.34 -2.86
N THR A 73 -12.28 1.51 -3.88
CA THR A 73 -13.09 1.56 -5.10
C THR A 73 -14.46 0.95 -4.87
N CYS A 74 -14.49 -0.24 -4.28
CA CYS A 74 -15.74 -0.93 -3.98
C CYS A 74 -15.56 -1.97 -2.87
N VAL A 75 -16.68 -2.36 -2.28
CA VAL A 75 -16.81 -3.51 -1.38
C VAL A 75 -17.93 -4.40 -1.90
N LEU A 76 -17.66 -5.69 -2.02
CA LEU A 76 -18.61 -6.68 -2.47
C LEU A 76 -19.44 -7.24 -1.29
N GLU A 77 -20.57 -7.90 -1.56
CA GLU A 77 -21.45 -8.49 -0.54
C GLU A 77 -20.73 -9.45 0.42
N ASN A 78 -19.67 -10.10 -0.03
CA ASN A 78 -18.86 -11.01 0.77
C ASN A 78 -17.73 -10.31 1.54
N ASN A 79 -17.81 -8.98 1.73
CA ASN A 79 -16.81 -8.14 2.37
C ASN A 79 -15.43 -8.10 1.68
N THR A 80 -15.33 -8.57 0.44
CA THR A 80 -14.11 -8.37 -0.34
C THR A 80 -14.08 -6.93 -0.85
N PHE A 81 -12.97 -6.24 -0.67
CA PHE A 81 -12.77 -4.91 -1.23
C PHE A 81 -11.76 -4.90 -2.36
N ALA A 82 -11.88 -3.91 -3.23
CA ALA A 82 -10.85 -3.49 -4.18
C ALA A 82 -10.56 -2.00 -3.97
N ALA A 83 -9.30 -1.61 -4.10
CA ALA A 83 -8.87 -0.23 -3.90
C ALA A 83 -7.68 0.13 -4.79
N LEU A 84 -7.45 1.42 -4.97
CA LEU A 84 -6.38 2.12 -5.65
C LEU A 84 -6.48 2.12 -7.19
N GLY A 85 -6.76 1.01 -7.84
CA GLY A 85 -6.67 0.88 -9.32
C GLY A 85 -5.24 0.77 -9.86
N HIS A 86 -4.23 0.76 -8.99
CA HIS A 86 -2.82 0.51 -9.29
C HIS A 86 -2.14 -0.16 -8.10
N GLY A 87 -1.06 -0.89 -8.34
CA GLY A 87 -0.32 -1.54 -7.25
C GLY A 87 0.47 -0.56 -6.40
N ILE A 88 0.76 -0.99 -5.17
CA ILE A 88 1.70 -0.30 -4.29
C ILE A 88 3.11 -0.73 -4.70
N THR A 89 3.94 0.25 -5.05
CA THR A 89 5.32 0.04 -5.50
C THR A 89 6.32 0.66 -4.54
N ASP A 90 7.49 0.07 -4.47
CA ASP A 90 8.63 0.65 -3.76
C ASP A 90 9.14 1.89 -4.50
N VAL A 91 9.30 3.00 -3.77
CA VAL A 91 9.66 4.32 -4.33
C VAL A 91 11.03 4.32 -5.02
N ASP A 92 11.97 3.50 -4.53
CA ASP A 92 13.34 3.50 -5.05
C ASP A 92 13.50 2.58 -6.26
N THR A 93 12.70 1.52 -6.33
CA THR A 93 12.84 0.50 -7.39
C THR A 93 11.72 0.50 -8.40
N GLY A 94 10.55 1.07 -8.06
CA GLY A 94 9.34 0.99 -8.88
C GLY A 94 8.72 -0.41 -8.94
N LEU A 95 9.25 -1.38 -8.20
CA LEU A 95 8.73 -2.75 -8.18
C LEU A 95 7.53 -2.86 -7.23
N LEU A 96 6.59 -3.74 -7.57
CA LEU A 96 5.48 -4.08 -6.69
C LEU A 96 6.01 -4.61 -5.35
N ILE A 97 5.44 -4.09 -4.26
CA ILE A 97 5.78 -4.56 -2.90
C ILE A 97 5.11 -5.90 -2.66
N GLU A 98 5.89 -6.91 -2.23
CA GLU A 98 5.35 -8.16 -1.75
C GLU A 98 4.67 -7.96 -0.40
N LEU A 99 3.42 -8.40 -0.27
CA LEU A 99 2.68 -8.33 0.99
C LEU A 99 2.93 -9.57 1.84
N ASN A 100 3.37 -9.35 3.08
CA ASN A 100 3.33 -10.39 4.13
C ASN A 100 2.05 -10.26 4.96
N ASN A 101 1.76 -9.05 5.44
CA ASN A 101 0.58 -8.71 6.22
C ASN A 101 0.19 -7.26 5.91
N GLY A 102 -0.86 -7.06 5.12
CA GLY A 102 -1.40 -5.75 4.88
C GLY A 102 -2.55 -5.43 5.83
N GLY A 103 -2.54 -4.24 6.44
CA GLY A 103 -3.66 -3.71 7.22
C GLY A 103 -4.39 -2.63 6.45
N LEU A 104 -5.71 -2.63 6.53
CA LEU A 104 -6.56 -1.53 6.11
C LEU A 104 -7.01 -0.75 7.34
N TYR A 105 -6.75 0.55 7.37
CA TYR A 105 -7.02 1.42 8.51
C TYR A 105 -7.82 2.64 8.11
N GLN A 106 -8.53 3.21 9.08
CA GLN A 106 -9.15 4.51 8.88
C GLN A 106 -8.08 5.59 8.70
N ALA A 107 -8.35 6.51 7.78
CA ALA A 107 -7.49 7.66 7.52
C ALA A 107 -8.31 8.95 7.55
N THR A 108 -7.66 10.04 7.93
CA THR A 108 -8.24 11.39 7.88
C THR A 108 -7.50 12.22 6.84
N VAL A 109 -8.21 12.70 5.83
CA VAL A 109 -7.64 13.61 4.84
C VAL A 109 -7.54 15.02 5.44
N ASN A 110 -6.30 15.52 5.52
CA ASN A 110 -6.02 16.84 6.11
C ASN A 110 -5.77 17.91 5.06
N LYS A 111 -5.30 17.53 3.89
CA LYS A 111 -4.91 18.44 2.82
C LYS A 111 -5.27 17.86 1.47
N ILE A 112 -5.80 18.71 0.61
CA ILE A 112 -6.09 18.41 -0.79
C ILE A 112 -5.25 19.37 -1.63
N VAL A 113 -4.42 18.83 -2.49
CA VAL A 113 -3.67 19.59 -3.49
C VAL A 113 -4.41 19.42 -4.81
N SER A 114 -4.94 20.53 -5.33
CA SER A 114 -5.66 20.49 -6.61
C SER A 114 -4.75 20.14 -7.76
N GLY A 115 -5.21 19.25 -8.64
CA GLY A 115 -4.50 18.92 -9.88
C GLY A 115 -4.42 20.11 -10.83
N LYS A 116 -3.41 20.08 -11.69
CA LYS A 116 -3.22 20.99 -12.83
C LYS A 116 -2.99 20.17 -14.08
N LYS A 117 -3.16 20.76 -15.27
CA LYS A 117 -2.89 20.07 -16.53
C LYS A 117 -1.48 19.45 -16.52
N GLY A 118 -1.40 18.13 -16.68
CA GLY A 118 -0.14 17.37 -16.66
C GLY A 118 0.41 17.04 -15.27
N THR A 119 -0.25 17.48 -14.18
CA THR A 119 0.13 17.16 -12.81
C THR A 119 -1.13 16.78 -12.04
N PRO A 120 -1.32 15.49 -11.69
CA PRO A 120 -2.49 15.07 -10.94
C PRO A 120 -2.53 15.71 -9.56
N GLY A 121 -3.72 15.81 -8.99
CA GLY A 121 -3.92 16.24 -7.61
C GLY A 121 -3.45 15.18 -6.62
N GLU A 122 -3.30 15.58 -5.37
CA GLU A 122 -2.80 14.73 -4.28
C GLU A 122 -3.67 14.90 -3.03
N LEU A 123 -3.96 13.79 -2.36
CA LEU A 123 -4.56 13.76 -1.05
C LEU A 123 -3.47 13.46 -0.01
N SER A 124 -3.41 14.27 1.03
CA SER A 124 -2.50 14.06 2.16
C SER A 124 -3.31 13.98 3.46
N GLY A 125 -2.89 13.10 4.36
CA GLY A 125 -3.63 12.88 5.61
C GLY A 125 -2.86 12.03 6.61
N ILE A 126 -3.58 11.57 7.63
CA ILE A 126 -3.06 10.76 8.73
C ILE A 126 -3.74 9.40 8.70
N VAL A 127 -2.95 8.34 8.71
CA VAL A 127 -3.40 6.96 8.91
C VAL A 127 -3.42 6.66 10.41
N HIS A 128 -4.53 6.13 10.90
CA HIS A 128 -4.67 5.81 12.33
C HIS A 128 -4.30 4.34 12.59
N LEU A 129 -3.02 4.05 12.77
CA LEU A 129 -2.43 2.70 12.89
C LEU A 129 -2.67 2.01 14.23
N ASN A 130 -3.79 2.18 14.86
CA ASN A 130 -4.13 1.43 16.07
C ASN A 130 -5.19 0.36 15.77
N ASN A 131 -5.26 -0.65 16.64
CA ASN A 131 -6.17 -1.79 16.45
C ASN A 131 -7.66 -1.39 16.40
N ASN A 132 -8.05 -0.29 17.04
CA ASN A 132 -9.43 0.18 17.05
C ASN A 132 -9.83 0.80 15.71
N ASN A 133 -8.85 1.26 14.93
CA ASN A 133 -9.05 1.87 13.61
C ASN A 133 -8.72 0.91 12.46
N LYS A 134 -8.35 -0.32 12.78
CA LYS A 134 -8.16 -1.35 11.74
C LYS A 134 -9.51 -1.79 11.22
N ILE A 135 -9.76 -1.53 9.94
CA ILE A 135 -11.03 -1.82 9.27
C ILE A 135 -10.96 -3.03 8.33
N GLY A 136 -9.80 -3.66 8.20
CA GLY A 136 -9.67 -4.84 7.36
C GLY A 136 -8.24 -5.31 7.18
N SER A 137 -8.08 -6.25 6.25
CA SER A 137 -6.79 -6.83 5.90
C SER A 137 -6.60 -6.82 4.38
N VAL A 138 -5.44 -6.38 3.93
CA VAL A 138 -5.02 -6.42 2.53
C VAL A 138 -4.39 -7.78 2.26
N LEU A 139 -4.90 -8.50 1.28
CA LEU A 139 -4.46 -9.86 0.92
C LEU A 139 -3.63 -9.90 -0.36
N THR A 140 -3.88 -8.98 -1.28
CA THR A 140 -3.16 -8.94 -2.55
C THR A 140 -2.71 -7.53 -2.90
N ASN A 141 -1.57 -7.44 -3.57
CA ASN A 141 -1.06 -6.24 -4.22
C ASN A 141 -0.60 -6.64 -5.63
N ASN A 142 -1.23 -6.12 -6.64
CA ASN A 142 -0.94 -6.42 -8.03
C ASN A 142 -1.09 -5.18 -8.93
N HIS A 143 -0.91 -5.31 -10.23
CA HIS A 143 -0.98 -4.18 -11.17
C HIS A 143 -2.35 -3.48 -11.22
N TRP A 144 -3.42 -4.17 -10.81
CA TRP A 144 -4.79 -3.64 -10.80
C TRP A 144 -5.16 -2.94 -9.50
N GLY A 145 -4.29 -3.02 -8.49
CA GLY A 145 -4.51 -2.44 -7.17
C GLY A 145 -4.35 -3.42 -6.04
N ILE A 146 -4.93 -3.08 -4.91
CA ILE A 146 -4.97 -3.93 -3.73
C ILE A 146 -6.37 -4.49 -3.51
N SER A 147 -6.43 -5.70 -2.96
CA SER A 147 -7.69 -6.29 -2.52
C SER A 147 -7.53 -7.05 -1.21
N GLY A 148 -8.65 -7.32 -0.55
CA GLY A 148 -8.64 -7.99 0.74
C GLY A 148 -10.02 -8.11 1.35
N LYS A 149 -10.10 -8.13 2.67
CA LYS A 149 -11.34 -8.25 3.43
C LYS A 149 -11.54 -7.05 4.35
N VAL A 150 -12.74 -6.51 4.34
CA VAL A 150 -13.20 -5.52 5.33
C VAL A 150 -13.81 -6.27 6.52
N SER A 151 -13.58 -5.78 7.73
CA SER A 151 -14.16 -6.35 8.96
C SER A 151 -15.64 -5.97 9.09
N ASP A 152 -16.49 -6.90 9.50
CA ASP A 152 -17.94 -6.69 9.62
C ASP A 152 -18.34 -5.49 10.48
N HIS A 153 -17.54 -5.17 11.50
CA HIS A 153 -17.80 -4.05 12.42
C HIS A 153 -17.30 -2.69 11.93
N ALA A 154 -16.50 -2.68 10.88
CA ALA A 154 -15.84 -1.47 10.40
C ALA A 154 -16.62 -0.76 9.29
N TYR A 155 -17.62 -1.42 8.73
CA TYR A 155 -18.34 -0.94 7.57
C TYR A 155 -19.71 -0.39 7.94
N GLN A 156 -19.79 0.92 8.11
CA GLN A 156 -21.04 1.63 8.43
C GLN A 156 -22.01 1.78 7.25
N TYR A 157 -21.64 1.26 6.07
CA TYR A 157 -22.40 1.41 4.83
C TYR A 157 -23.28 0.20 4.47
N GLN A 158 -23.54 -0.69 5.42
CA GLN A 158 -24.33 -1.91 5.19
C GLN A 158 -25.79 -1.67 4.77
N GLU A 159 -26.29 -0.45 4.90
CA GLU A 159 -27.69 -0.10 4.53
C GLU A 159 -27.82 0.47 3.10
N GLU A 160 -26.74 0.75 2.40
CA GLU A 160 -26.84 1.24 1.02
C GLU A 160 -27.10 0.11 0.04
N LYS A 161 -28.10 0.30 -0.83
CA LYS A 161 -28.32 -0.60 -1.98
C LYS A 161 -27.05 -0.65 -2.82
N GLY A 162 -26.58 -1.86 -3.12
CA GLY A 162 -25.47 -2.04 -4.03
C GLY A 162 -25.72 -1.32 -5.37
N ILE A 163 -24.65 -0.81 -5.96
CA ILE A 163 -24.67 -0.17 -7.28
C ILE A 163 -24.38 -1.26 -8.31
N SER A 164 -25.20 -1.33 -9.36
CA SER A 164 -24.98 -2.26 -10.48
C SER A 164 -23.66 -1.93 -11.17
N LEU A 165 -22.86 -2.97 -11.45
CA LEU A 165 -21.65 -2.82 -12.22
C LEU A 165 -22.00 -2.67 -13.71
N ALA A 166 -21.39 -1.69 -14.36
CA ALA A 166 -21.36 -1.56 -15.80
C ALA A 166 -20.12 -2.22 -16.37
N LEU A 167 -20.25 -2.88 -17.51
CA LEU A 167 -19.11 -3.36 -18.26
C LEU A 167 -18.42 -2.19 -18.99
N LYS A 168 -17.14 -2.32 -19.30
CA LYS A 168 -16.37 -1.28 -19.99
C LYS A 168 -17.06 -0.81 -21.29
N GLN A 169 -17.71 -1.71 -22.03
CA GLN A 169 -18.41 -1.43 -23.27
C GLN A 169 -19.72 -0.63 -23.08
N GLU A 170 -20.21 -0.55 -21.85
CA GLU A 170 -21.46 0.16 -21.51
C GLU A 170 -21.20 1.62 -21.11
N ILE A 171 -19.92 1.99 -20.91
CA ILE A 171 -19.54 3.36 -20.58
C ILE A 171 -19.80 4.27 -21.77
N LYS A 172 -20.48 5.40 -21.54
CA LYS A 172 -20.85 6.38 -22.55
C LYS A 172 -20.40 7.78 -22.13
N THR A 173 -20.15 8.64 -23.10
CA THR A 173 -19.97 10.08 -22.86
C THR A 173 -21.25 10.69 -22.28
N GLY A 174 -21.11 11.72 -21.47
CA GLY A 174 -22.23 12.43 -20.85
C GLY A 174 -22.05 12.63 -19.35
N LYS A 175 -23.16 13.01 -18.70
CA LYS A 175 -23.19 13.25 -17.26
C LYS A 175 -22.99 11.95 -16.48
N ALA A 176 -22.15 12.02 -15.46
CA ALA A 176 -21.92 10.96 -14.51
C ALA A 176 -21.66 11.55 -13.11
N SER A 177 -21.48 10.72 -12.10
CA SER A 177 -21.10 11.15 -10.77
C SER A 177 -19.93 10.33 -10.23
N ILE A 178 -19.07 10.97 -9.44
CA ILE A 178 -18.04 10.31 -8.64
C ILE A 178 -18.45 10.41 -7.20
N ARG A 179 -18.60 9.27 -6.52
CA ARG A 179 -18.80 9.20 -5.08
C ARG A 179 -17.44 9.10 -4.40
N CYS A 180 -17.07 10.08 -3.60
CA CYS A 180 -15.83 10.06 -2.87
C CYS A 180 -15.88 10.88 -1.57
N GLN A 181 -14.91 10.62 -0.70
CA GLN A 181 -14.72 11.34 0.56
C GLN A 181 -13.54 12.30 0.43
N LEU A 182 -13.82 13.56 0.18
CA LEU A 182 -12.82 14.65 0.16
C LEU A 182 -12.76 15.45 1.47
N GLY A 183 -13.48 15.02 2.50
CA GLY A 183 -13.56 15.66 3.79
C GLY A 183 -14.13 14.72 4.85
N LYS A 184 -15.04 15.21 5.70
CA LYS A 184 -15.65 14.39 6.74
C LYS A 184 -16.76 13.46 6.22
N GLU A 185 -17.38 13.79 5.09
CA GLU A 185 -18.54 13.10 4.54
C GLU A 185 -18.28 12.61 3.14
N ILE A 186 -18.89 11.47 2.80
CA ILE A 186 -18.96 10.99 1.43
C ILE A 186 -20.01 11.79 0.68
N ARG A 187 -19.66 12.26 -0.52
CA ARG A 187 -20.54 13.03 -1.40
C ARG A 187 -20.43 12.57 -2.82
N ASP A 188 -21.51 12.77 -3.58
CA ASP A 188 -21.53 12.61 -5.02
C ASP A 188 -21.16 13.94 -5.68
N TYR A 189 -20.21 13.88 -6.61
CA TYR A 189 -19.75 15.01 -7.41
C TYR A 189 -20.15 14.78 -8.86
N GLU A 190 -20.90 15.71 -9.44
CA GLU A 190 -21.21 15.66 -10.86
C GLU A 190 -19.95 15.83 -11.72
N ILE A 191 -19.83 14.99 -12.72
CA ILE A 191 -18.77 15.05 -13.73
C ILE A 191 -19.35 14.93 -15.12
N MET A 192 -18.56 15.28 -16.13
CA MET A 192 -18.84 15.03 -17.53
C MET A 192 -17.78 14.08 -18.08
N ILE A 193 -18.22 12.96 -18.65
CA ILE A 193 -17.34 12.08 -19.43
C ILE A 193 -17.32 12.66 -20.84
N ASP A 194 -16.20 13.25 -21.21
CA ASP A 194 -16.03 13.92 -22.51
C ASP A 194 -15.67 12.91 -23.59
N GLU A 195 -14.84 11.93 -23.29
CA GLU A 195 -14.35 10.93 -24.22
C GLU A 195 -14.19 9.56 -23.55
N VAL A 196 -14.41 8.49 -24.31
CA VAL A 196 -14.14 7.10 -23.89
C VAL A 196 -13.18 6.46 -24.87
N GLN A 197 -11.99 6.12 -24.42
CA GLN A 197 -10.95 5.48 -25.23
C GLN A 197 -10.85 4.00 -24.88
N MET A 198 -11.46 3.16 -25.73
CA MET A 198 -11.58 1.70 -25.49
C MET A 198 -10.26 0.99 -25.69
N ASN A 199 -9.22 1.09 -25.31
CA ASN A 199 -7.90 0.46 -25.41
C ASN A 199 -6.78 1.50 -25.46
N ALA A 200 -6.87 2.51 -24.63
CA ALA A 200 -5.81 3.49 -24.50
C ALA A 200 -4.48 2.81 -24.11
N LYS A 201 -3.38 3.20 -24.76
CA LYS A 201 -2.06 2.60 -24.50
C LYS A 201 -1.47 2.96 -23.13
N ASP A 202 -2.00 4.01 -22.52
CA ASP A 202 -1.56 4.55 -21.23
C ASP A 202 -2.43 4.10 -20.05
N ASN A 203 -3.29 3.10 -20.25
CA ASN A 203 -4.26 2.59 -19.27
C ASN A 203 -5.26 3.65 -18.76
N LYS A 204 -5.50 4.70 -19.54
CA LYS A 204 -6.51 5.72 -19.27
C LYS A 204 -7.60 5.62 -20.32
N ASP A 205 -8.73 5.04 -19.93
CA ASP A 205 -9.85 4.81 -20.84
C ASP A 205 -10.91 5.94 -20.78
N LEU A 206 -10.80 6.85 -19.81
CA LEU A 206 -11.68 8.02 -19.57
C LEU A 206 -10.87 9.30 -19.39
#